data_0eb4aac62fec7753da9d117d3171597a
#
_entry.id   0eb4aac62fec7753da9d117d3171597a
#
_cell.length_a   1.000
_cell.length_b   1.000
_cell.length_c   1.000
_cell.angle_alpha   90.00
_cell.angle_beta   90.00
_cell.angle_gamma   90.00
#
_symmetry.space_group_name_H-M   'P 1'
#
loop_
_entity.id
_entity.type
_entity.pdbx_description
1 polymer ?
#
loop_
_entity_poly.entity_id
_entity_poly.type
_entity_poly.pdbx_seq_one_letter_code
_entity_poly.pdbx_strand_id
1 'polypeptide(L)'
;YNTANTVELFYLYLAVFSGMLTPQEMDGDPVFMNSMFCFVEKDNMKDFVQQREINKMNISYKFISALKKGGDDRQAVIDLLLYIGIVTRPDFTEDEYYTGSLSNWMNEKKTNVDYLLDIWDRSLEGDFKEVLEFYRIVNVLQRNGRINMTPSGLQYNGQIIGPDVRTSAEFLATKKDFINIKANVLDEYEEIISMSNIDDKSKTKKVKDIKKKDDVEEGDKVKEE
;
A
#
# COMPACT_ATOMS: atom_id res chain seq x y z
N TYR A 1 34.98 4.15 16.96
CA TYR A 1 35.37 4.03 18.38
C TYR A 1 36.15 2.74 18.57
N ASN A 2 37.24 2.79 19.31
CA ASN A 2 37.99 1.61 19.71
C ASN A 2 37.53 1.16 21.11
N THR A 3 36.78 0.05 21.19
CA THR A 3 36.25 -0.45 22.46
C THR A 3 37.32 -0.93 23.45
N ALA A 4 38.58 -1.08 23.00
CA ALA A 4 39.73 -1.32 23.88
C ALA A 4 40.15 -0.07 24.65
N ASN A 5 39.69 1.11 24.24
CA ASN A 5 39.99 2.37 24.93
C ASN A 5 38.85 2.73 25.86
N THR A 6 39.09 2.70 27.17
CA THR A 6 38.09 2.96 28.20
C THR A 6 37.41 4.34 28.05
N VAL A 7 38.14 5.35 27.58
CA VAL A 7 37.58 6.70 27.39
C VAL A 7 36.63 6.74 26.18
N GLU A 8 37.00 6.11 25.08
CA GLU A 8 36.12 6.02 23.90
C GLU A 8 34.89 5.16 24.18
N LEU A 9 35.01 4.07 24.93
CA LEU A 9 33.93 3.25 25.39
C LEU A 9 32.95 4.06 26.26
N PHE A 10 33.48 4.92 27.16
CA PHE A 10 32.67 5.79 27.99
C PHE A 10 31.85 6.81 27.17
N TYR A 11 32.48 7.45 26.16
CA TYR A 11 31.77 8.35 25.25
C TYR A 11 30.72 7.64 24.40
N LEU A 12 31.00 6.44 23.94
CA LEU A 12 30.01 5.61 23.23
C LEU A 12 28.81 5.32 24.12
N TYR A 13 29.09 4.94 25.39
CA TYR A 13 28.04 4.66 26.37
C TYR A 13 27.18 5.90 26.66
N LEU A 14 27.80 7.08 26.83
CA LEU A 14 27.08 8.34 27.00
C LEU A 14 26.22 8.68 25.77
N ALA A 15 26.73 8.46 24.57
CA ALA A 15 25.99 8.75 23.34
C ALA A 15 24.75 7.83 23.17
N VAL A 16 24.84 6.57 23.54
CA VAL A 16 23.69 5.63 23.60
C VAL A 16 22.72 6.07 24.67
N PHE A 17 23.21 6.37 25.88
CA PHE A 17 22.39 6.74 27.02
C PHE A 17 21.66 8.09 26.83
N SER A 18 22.29 9.02 26.09
CA SER A 18 21.65 10.29 25.73
C SER A 18 20.65 10.19 24.58
N GLY A 19 20.45 9.01 23.99
CA GLY A 19 19.57 8.80 22.85
C GLY A 19 20.13 9.33 21.51
N MET A 20 21.39 9.73 21.45
CA MET A 20 22.04 10.17 20.20
C MET A 20 22.42 9.00 19.29
N LEU A 21 22.75 7.87 19.91
CA LEU A 21 23.14 6.64 19.25
C LEU A 21 22.24 5.49 19.69
N THR A 22 21.84 4.66 18.77
CA THR A 22 21.18 3.38 19.05
C THR A 22 22.06 2.21 18.59
N PRO A 23 22.11 1.10 19.32
CA PRO A 23 22.64 -0.15 18.81
C PRO A 23 21.83 -0.60 17.60
N GLN A 24 22.46 -1.25 16.64
CA GLN A 24 21.79 -1.76 15.43
C GLN A 24 20.61 -2.67 15.77
N GLU A 25 20.76 -3.50 16.79
CA GLU A 25 19.75 -4.44 17.27
C GLU A 25 18.49 -3.76 17.84
N MET A 26 18.61 -2.49 18.24
CA MET A 26 17.53 -1.66 18.79
C MET A 26 17.07 -0.56 17.84
N ASP A 27 17.55 -0.58 16.59
CA ASP A 27 17.10 0.37 15.56
C ASP A 27 15.62 0.13 15.26
N GLY A 28 14.80 1.13 15.50
CA GLY A 28 13.32 1.03 15.44
C GLY A 28 12.62 0.82 16.79
N ASP A 29 13.35 0.60 17.88
CA ASP A 29 12.77 0.60 19.22
C ASP A 29 12.20 2.00 19.55
N PRO A 30 10.95 2.10 20.07
CA PRO A 30 10.34 3.38 20.44
C PRO A 30 11.20 4.24 21.36
N VAL A 31 12.03 3.63 22.22
CA VAL A 31 12.95 4.33 23.13
C VAL A 31 14.03 5.08 22.36
N PHE A 32 14.41 4.60 21.17
CA PHE A 32 15.47 5.14 20.33
C PHE A 32 14.97 5.82 19.04
N MET A 33 13.64 6.01 18.89
CA MET A 33 13.04 6.59 17.66
C MET A 33 13.63 7.95 17.25
N ASN A 34 14.18 8.70 18.20
CA ASN A 34 14.79 10.01 17.95
C ASN A 34 16.31 9.95 17.83
N SER A 35 16.91 8.77 17.82
CA SER A 35 18.37 8.65 17.69
C SER A 35 18.82 9.11 16.32
N MET A 36 19.84 9.99 16.29
CA MET A 36 20.40 10.53 15.05
C MET A 36 21.26 9.52 14.30
N PHE A 37 21.85 8.57 15.03
CA PHE A 37 22.85 7.64 14.52
C PHE A 37 22.64 6.25 15.11
N CYS A 38 22.90 5.24 14.28
CA CYS A 38 23.00 3.85 14.71
C CYS A 38 24.46 3.41 14.60
N PHE A 39 25.02 2.77 15.63
CA PHE A 39 26.35 2.19 15.52
C PHE A 39 26.26 0.71 15.14
N VAL A 40 27.09 0.33 14.20
CA VAL A 40 27.18 -1.05 13.68
C VAL A 40 28.64 -1.48 13.76
N GLU A 41 28.89 -2.71 14.16
CA GLU A 41 30.24 -3.27 14.07
C GLU A 41 30.71 -3.28 12.62
N LYS A 42 31.97 -2.85 12.42
CA LYS A 42 32.52 -2.63 11.06
C LYS A 42 32.50 -3.89 10.19
N ASP A 43 32.63 -5.06 10.81
CA ASP A 43 32.64 -6.33 10.12
C ASP A 43 31.21 -6.76 9.68
N ASN A 44 30.20 -6.35 10.43
CA ASN A 44 28.79 -6.66 10.15
C ASN A 44 28.15 -5.64 9.19
N MET A 45 28.75 -4.47 8.99
CA MET A 45 28.17 -3.40 8.18
C MET A 45 28.00 -3.77 6.70
N LYS A 46 28.95 -4.52 6.14
CA LYS A 46 28.88 -4.98 4.74
C LYS A 46 27.76 -6.00 4.57
N ASP A 47 27.66 -6.95 5.51
CA ASP A 47 26.66 -8.00 5.48
C ASP A 47 25.25 -7.43 5.65
N PHE A 48 25.09 -6.43 6.53
CA PHE A 48 23.82 -5.73 6.72
C PHE A 48 23.35 -4.98 5.47
N VAL A 49 24.25 -4.21 4.84
CA VAL A 49 23.92 -3.49 3.60
C VAL A 49 23.57 -4.47 2.49
N GLN A 50 24.34 -5.55 2.35
CA GLN A 50 24.10 -6.59 1.35
C GLN A 50 22.78 -7.29 1.60
N GLN A 51 22.48 -7.67 2.84
CA GLN A 51 21.22 -8.33 3.18
C GLN A 51 20.01 -7.43 2.89
N ARG A 52 20.11 -6.14 3.17
CA ARG A 52 19.04 -5.18 2.85
C ARG A 52 18.79 -5.06 1.36
N GLU A 53 19.82 -5.02 0.54
CA GLU A 53 19.66 -4.99 -0.92
C GLU A 53 19.06 -6.30 -1.45
N ILE A 54 19.43 -7.45 -0.88
CA ILE A 54 18.80 -8.75 -1.18
C ILE A 54 17.32 -8.70 -0.81
N ASN A 55 16.97 -8.20 0.35
CA ASN A 55 15.59 -8.08 0.81
C ASN A 55 14.76 -7.18 -0.11
N LYS A 56 15.32 -6.04 -0.54
CA LYS A 56 14.71 -5.15 -1.52
C LYS A 56 14.44 -5.85 -2.85
N MET A 57 15.43 -6.58 -3.36
CA MET A 57 15.27 -7.35 -4.60
C MET A 57 14.18 -8.42 -4.48
N ASN A 58 14.15 -9.13 -3.36
CA ASN A 58 13.14 -10.16 -3.09
C ASN A 58 11.72 -9.57 -3.05
N ILE A 59 11.51 -8.44 -2.35
CA ILE A 59 10.22 -7.75 -2.31
C ILE A 59 9.82 -7.29 -3.72
N SER A 60 10.73 -6.64 -4.43
CA SER A 60 10.47 -6.16 -5.78
C SER A 60 10.09 -7.30 -6.72
N TYR A 61 10.78 -8.43 -6.63
CA TYR A 61 10.45 -9.62 -7.42
C TYR A 61 9.07 -10.19 -7.08
N LYS A 62 8.77 -10.38 -5.79
CA LYS A 62 7.46 -10.85 -5.32
C LYS A 62 6.34 -9.91 -5.82
N PHE A 63 6.55 -8.60 -5.70
CA PHE A 63 5.59 -7.58 -6.12
C PHE A 63 5.32 -7.62 -7.62
N ILE A 64 6.37 -7.59 -8.44
CA ILE A 64 6.25 -7.65 -9.91
C ILE A 64 5.59 -8.97 -10.34
N SER A 65 5.92 -10.06 -9.67
CA SER A 65 5.32 -11.38 -9.94
C SER A 65 3.81 -11.36 -9.67
N ALA A 66 3.37 -10.77 -8.54
CA ALA A 66 1.96 -10.64 -8.20
C ALA A 66 1.20 -9.73 -9.18
N LEU A 67 1.80 -8.59 -9.59
CA LEU A 67 1.22 -7.71 -10.61
C LEU A 67 1.02 -8.45 -11.94
N LYS A 68 2.02 -9.20 -12.41
CA LYS A 68 1.97 -9.96 -13.67
C LYS A 68 0.99 -11.13 -13.62
N LYS A 69 0.82 -11.77 -12.48
CA LYS A 69 -0.12 -12.87 -12.30
C LYS A 69 -1.56 -12.39 -12.47
N GLY A 70 -1.83 -11.13 -12.12
CA GLY A 70 -3.14 -10.52 -12.26
C GLY A 70 -4.17 -11.01 -11.22
N GLY A 71 -5.45 -10.71 -11.46
CA GLY A 71 -6.55 -11.14 -10.61
C GLY A 71 -6.40 -10.71 -9.15
N ASP A 72 -6.71 -11.63 -8.24
CA ASP A 72 -6.70 -11.37 -6.79
C ASP A 72 -5.31 -11.02 -6.23
N ASP A 73 -4.25 -11.62 -6.79
CA ASP A 73 -2.88 -11.33 -6.34
C ASP A 73 -2.48 -9.90 -6.69
N ARG A 74 -2.81 -9.44 -7.90
CA ARG A 74 -2.60 -8.04 -8.30
C ARG A 74 -3.38 -7.08 -7.41
N GLN A 75 -4.64 -7.40 -7.14
CA GLN A 75 -5.48 -6.57 -6.30
C GLN A 75 -4.95 -6.49 -4.86
N ALA A 76 -4.54 -7.62 -4.27
CA ALA A 76 -4.01 -7.66 -2.92
C ALA A 76 -2.75 -6.78 -2.73
N VAL A 77 -1.84 -6.77 -3.71
CA VAL A 77 -0.64 -5.90 -3.62
C VAL A 77 -0.97 -4.43 -3.83
N ILE A 78 -1.95 -4.10 -4.66
CA ILE A 78 -2.44 -2.72 -4.80
C ILE A 78 -3.11 -2.25 -3.51
N ASP A 79 -3.94 -3.07 -2.90
CA ASP A 79 -4.60 -2.78 -1.62
C ASP A 79 -3.58 -2.57 -0.50
N LEU A 80 -2.50 -3.35 -0.49
CA LEU A 80 -1.38 -3.15 0.42
C LEU A 80 -0.71 -1.79 0.24
N LEU A 81 -0.41 -1.39 -1.00
CA LEU A 81 0.18 -0.08 -1.28
C LEU A 81 -0.75 1.08 -0.88
N LEU A 82 -2.05 0.91 -1.10
CA LEU A 82 -3.06 1.87 -0.68
C LEU A 82 -3.12 2.00 0.85
N TYR A 83 -3.09 0.87 1.57
CA TYR A 83 -3.12 0.83 3.03
C TYR A 83 -1.89 1.49 3.67
N ILE A 84 -0.72 1.27 3.09
CA ILE A 84 0.54 1.88 3.56
C ILE A 84 0.59 3.38 3.20
N GLY A 85 -0.24 3.82 2.24
CA GLY A 85 -0.27 5.21 1.77
C GLY A 85 0.77 5.53 0.69
N ILE A 86 1.37 4.52 0.07
CA ILE A 86 2.30 4.68 -1.06
C ILE A 86 1.55 5.14 -2.30
N VAL A 87 0.33 4.64 -2.48
CA VAL A 87 -0.54 4.92 -3.61
C VAL A 87 -1.83 5.54 -3.11
N THR A 88 -2.29 6.58 -3.76
CA THR A 88 -3.56 7.26 -3.45
C THR A 88 -4.67 6.90 -4.44
N ARG A 89 -4.32 6.32 -5.59
CA ARG A 89 -5.25 5.93 -6.65
C ARG A 89 -5.02 4.48 -7.06
N PRO A 90 -5.95 3.57 -6.72
CA PRO A 90 -5.84 2.15 -7.05
C PRO A 90 -6.27 1.81 -8.49
N ASP A 91 -6.74 2.78 -9.24
CA ASP A 91 -7.37 2.66 -10.57
C ASP A 91 -6.40 2.83 -11.74
N PHE A 92 -5.10 2.99 -11.48
CA PHE A 92 -4.11 2.99 -12.54
C PHE A 92 -3.94 1.60 -13.16
N THR A 93 -3.91 1.55 -14.49
CA THR A 93 -3.72 0.29 -15.24
C THR A 93 -2.25 -0.03 -15.47
N GLU A 94 -1.37 0.95 -15.34
CA GLU A 94 0.06 0.84 -15.64
C GLU A 94 0.83 0.30 -14.44
N ASP A 95 1.44 -0.87 -14.60
CA ASP A 95 2.23 -1.53 -13.55
C ASP A 95 3.48 -0.72 -13.16
N GLU A 96 4.00 0.09 -14.08
CA GLU A 96 5.15 0.99 -13.87
C GLU A 96 4.87 2.03 -12.77
N TYR A 97 3.64 2.51 -12.67
CA TYR A 97 3.24 3.43 -11.60
C TYR A 97 3.41 2.79 -10.22
N TYR A 98 2.92 1.56 -10.06
CA TYR A 98 2.99 0.86 -8.77
C TYR A 98 4.42 0.45 -8.42
N THR A 99 5.18 -0.05 -9.37
CA THR A 99 6.57 -0.47 -9.15
C THR A 99 7.48 0.71 -8.86
N GLY A 100 7.30 1.83 -9.54
CA GLY A 100 8.03 3.07 -9.29
C GLY A 100 7.73 3.65 -7.91
N SER A 101 6.45 3.71 -7.52
CA SER A 101 6.02 4.19 -6.21
C SER A 101 6.58 3.35 -5.07
N LEU A 102 6.54 2.02 -5.20
CA LEU A 102 7.12 1.11 -4.22
C LEU A 102 8.64 1.29 -4.10
N SER A 103 9.35 1.36 -5.23
CA SER A 103 10.80 1.55 -5.25
C SER A 103 11.23 2.84 -4.56
N ASN A 104 10.54 3.95 -4.85
CA ASN A 104 10.80 5.23 -4.21
C ASN A 104 10.60 5.15 -2.70
N TRP A 105 9.48 4.59 -2.25
CA TRP A 105 9.17 4.46 -0.84
C TRP A 105 10.17 3.56 -0.09
N MET A 106 10.61 2.44 -0.67
CA MET A 106 11.65 1.59 -0.08
C MET A 106 13.00 2.31 0.08
N ASN A 107 13.25 3.35 -0.72
CA ASN A 107 14.47 4.15 -0.66
C ASN A 107 14.40 5.31 0.35
N GLU A 108 13.21 5.75 0.76
CA GLU A 108 13.04 6.88 1.67
C GLU A 108 13.57 6.58 3.08
N LYS A 109 13.26 5.40 3.62
CA LYS A 109 13.66 5.00 4.98
C LYS A 109 14.20 3.58 4.99
N LYS A 110 15.21 3.35 5.83
CA LYS A 110 15.80 2.01 6.00
C LYS A 110 14.77 0.98 6.51
N THR A 111 13.91 1.38 7.42
CA THR A 111 12.89 0.54 8.06
C THR A 111 11.73 0.14 7.12
N ASN A 112 11.57 0.81 5.98
CA ASN A 112 10.47 0.53 5.06
C ASN A 112 10.54 -0.87 4.44
N VAL A 113 11.76 -1.34 4.15
CA VAL A 113 11.98 -2.69 3.60
C VAL A 113 11.62 -3.75 4.62
N ASP A 114 12.06 -3.57 5.87
CA ASP A 114 11.80 -4.53 6.95
C ASP A 114 10.31 -4.56 7.30
N TYR A 115 9.66 -3.40 7.32
CA TYR A 115 8.21 -3.30 7.49
C TYR A 115 7.44 -4.04 6.40
N LEU A 116 7.85 -3.91 5.12
CA LEU A 116 7.22 -4.65 4.03
C LEU A 116 7.43 -6.17 4.15
N LEU A 117 8.59 -6.62 4.58
CA LEU A 117 8.84 -8.04 4.81
C LEU A 117 7.89 -8.59 5.88
N ASP A 118 7.73 -7.88 6.99
CA ASP A 118 6.88 -8.29 8.10
C ASP A 118 5.41 -8.43 7.70
N ILE A 119 4.89 -7.49 6.92
CA ILE A 119 3.47 -7.49 6.55
C ILE A 119 3.16 -8.24 5.25
N TRP A 120 4.15 -8.54 4.41
CA TRP A 120 3.93 -9.10 3.08
C TRP A 120 3.18 -10.43 3.11
N ASP A 121 3.69 -11.38 3.87
CA ASP A 121 3.10 -12.72 3.92
C ASP A 121 1.71 -12.68 4.58
N ARG A 122 1.51 -11.78 5.56
CA ARG A 122 0.20 -11.55 6.18
C ARG A 122 -0.82 -10.91 5.23
N SER A 123 -0.37 -10.09 4.28
CA SER A 123 -1.24 -9.38 3.34
C SER A 123 -1.83 -10.29 2.26
N LEU A 124 -1.15 -11.36 1.90
CA LEU A 124 -1.57 -12.25 0.82
C LEU A 124 -2.42 -13.44 1.29
N GLU A 125 -2.18 -13.97 2.49
CA GLU A 125 -2.76 -15.24 2.94
C GLU A 125 -3.37 -15.20 4.34
N GLY A 126 -3.18 -14.12 5.10
CA GLY A 126 -3.58 -14.05 6.50
C GLY A 126 -4.86 -13.24 6.76
N ASP A 127 -5.19 -13.11 8.05
CA ASP A 127 -6.30 -12.30 8.57
C ASP A 127 -6.22 -10.84 8.10
N PHE A 128 -5.02 -10.37 7.79
CA PHE A 128 -4.78 -9.02 7.32
C PHE A 128 -5.25 -8.78 5.88
N LYS A 129 -5.39 -9.83 5.05
CA LYS A 129 -5.95 -9.72 3.70
C LYS A 129 -7.36 -9.11 3.73
N GLU A 130 -8.20 -9.58 4.63
CA GLU A 130 -9.57 -9.07 4.79
C GLU A 130 -9.58 -7.59 5.24
N VAL A 131 -8.65 -7.20 6.11
CA VAL A 131 -8.49 -5.79 6.52
C VAL A 131 -8.12 -4.91 5.33
N LEU A 132 -7.22 -5.34 4.47
CA LEU A 132 -6.82 -4.60 3.26
C LEU A 132 -7.99 -4.46 2.28
N GLU A 133 -8.77 -5.52 2.10
CA GLU A 133 -9.97 -5.49 1.28
C GLU A 133 -10.98 -4.47 1.81
N PHE A 134 -11.31 -4.51 3.10
CA PHE A 134 -12.21 -3.52 3.71
C PHE A 134 -11.63 -2.11 3.69
N TYR A 135 -10.33 -1.93 3.79
CA TYR A 135 -9.71 -0.62 3.63
C TYR A 135 -9.98 -0.03 2.23
N ARG A 136 -9.85 -0.83 1.18
CA ARG A 136 -10.23 -0.43 -0.18
C ARG A 136 -11.71 -0.10 -0.29
N ILE A 137 -12.59 -0.98 0.22
CA ILE A 137 -14.04 -0.83 0.18
C ILE A 137 -14.48 0.46 0.86
N VAL A 138 -14.02 0.72 2.09
CA VAL A 138 -14.35 1.94 2.85
C VAL A 138 -13.90 3.19 2.10
N ASN A 139 -12.70 3.19 1.50
CA ASN A 139 -12.23 4.31 0.68
C ASN A 139 -13.13 4.56 -0.54
N VAL A 140 -13.55 3.52 -1.24
CA VAL A 140 -14.44 3.64 -2.40
C VAL A 140 -15.80 4.18 -1.97
N LEU A 141 -16.40 3.63 -0.93
CA LEU A 141 -17.70 4.09 -0.41
C LEU A 141 -17.63 5.53 0.11
N GLN A 142 -16.53 5.92 0.75
CA GLN A 142 -16.33 7.30 1.19
C GLN A 142 -16.24 8.27 0.00
N ARG A 143 -15.52 7.93 -1.05
CA ARG A 143 -15.44 8.74 -2.27
C ARG A 143 -16.78 8.88 -2.99
N ASN A 144 -17.63 7.86 -2.89
CA ASN A 144 -18.98 7.88 -3.46
C ASN A 144 -20.04 8.44 -2.52
N GLY A 145 -19.63 9.00 -1.36
CA GLY A 145 -20.55 9.64 -0.41
C GLY A 145 -21.48 8.69 0.35
N ARG A 146 -21.21 7.37 0.32
CA ARG A 146 -21.96 6.37 1.09
C ARG A 146 -21.49 6.30 2.55
N ILE A 147 -20.21 6.55 2.76
CA ILE A 147 -19.60 6.71 4.09
C ILE A 147 -19.17 8.16 4.24
N ASN A 148 -19.56 8.80 5.34
CA ASN A 148 -19.26 10.21 5.60
C ASN A 148 -18.32 10.35 6.79
N MET A 149 -17.36 11.28 6.69
CA MET A 149 -16.56 11.71 7.82
C MET A 149 -17.33 12.71 8.66
N THR A 150 -17.47 12.43 9.95
CA THR A 150 -18.08 13.32 10.95
C THR A 150 -17.07 13.64 12.05
N PRO A 151 -17.32 14.64 12.91
CA PRO A 151 -16.46 14.91 14.07
C PRO A 151 -16.29 13.70 15.02
N SER A 152 -17.23 12.76 15.00
CA SER A 152 -17.21 11.53 15.82
C SER A 152 -16.56 10.34 15.13
N GLY A 153 -16.15 10.48 13.87
CA GLY A 153 -15.55 9.43 13.05
C GLY A 153 -16.31 9.14 11.75
N LEU A 154 -15.98 8.05 11.11
CA LEU A 154 -16.65 7.57 9.90
C LEU A 154 -18.02 6.99 10.24
N GLN A 155 -19.02 7.43 9.47
CA GLN A 155 -20.41 7.07 9.67
C GLN A 155 -20.99 6.41 8.41
N TYR A 156 -21.65 5.28 8.61
CA TYR A 156 -22.39 4.55 7.61
C TYR A 156 -23.84 4.38 8.07
N ASN A 157 -24.81 4.83 7.29
CA ASN A 157 -26.25 4.77 7.61
C ASN A 157 -26.60 5.25 9.04
N GLY A 158 -25.96 6.32 9.49
CA GLY A 158 -26.20 6.90 10.83
C GLY A 158 -25.40 6.23 11.97
N GLN A 159 -24.69 5.13 11.71
CA GLN A 159 -23.89 4.40 12.71
C GLN A 159 -22.41 4.69 12.51
N ILE A 160 -21.70 4.97 13.62
CA ILE A 160 -20.24 5.16 13.60
C ILE A 160 -19.58 3.80 13.44
N ILE A 161 -18.72 3.67 12.41
CA ILE A 161 -17.99 2.45 12.09
C ILE A 161 -16.51 2.50 12.49
N GLY A 162 -15.99 3.67 12.84
CA GLY A 162 -14.63 3.86 13.33
C GLY A 162 -14.19 5.30 13.29
N PRO A 163 -13.08 5.66 13.94
CA PRO A 163 -12.56 7.03 13.95
C PRO A 163 -11.95 7.45 12.61
N ASP A 164 -11.41 6.50 11.86
CA ASP A 164 -10.74 6.69 10.57
C ASP A 164 -10.92 5.46 9.66
N VAL A 165 -10.48 5.57 8.41
CA VAL A 165 -10.62 4.50 7.41
C VAL A 165 -9.94 3.22 7.83
N ARG A 166 -8.74 3.29 8.42
CA ARG A 166 -7.96 2.12 8.82
C ARG A 166 -8.65 1.36 9.94
N THR A 167 -9.02 2.05 11.01
CA THR A 167 -9.73 1.46 12.16
C THR A 167 -11.11 0.93 11.76
N SER A 168 -11.82 1.63 10.85
CA SER A 168 -13.09 1.16 10.32
C SER A 168 -12.96 -0.14 9.53
N ALA A 169 -11.91 -0.26 8.71
CA ALA A 169 -11.61 -1.48 7.98
C ALA A 169 -11.30 -2.65 8.92
N GLU A 170 -10.49 -2.42 9.96
CA GLU A 170 -10.18 -3.42 10.99
C GLU A 170 -11.45 -3.87 11.72
N PHE A 171 -12.35 -2.93 12.07
CA PHE A 171 -13.60 -3.27 12.75
C PHE A 171 -14.53 -4.08 11.87
N LEU A 172 -14.70 -3.71 10.60
CA LEU A 172 -15.51 -4.45 9.65
C LEU A 172 -14.95 -5.85 9.38
N ALA A 173 -13.63 -6.00 9.31
CA ALA A 173 -12.99 -7.29 9.11
C ALA A 173 -13.10 -8.21 10.33
N THR A 174 -12.92 -7.68 11.56
CA THR A 174 -12.66 -8.52 12.74
C THR A 174 -13.78 -8.57 13.76
N LYS A 175 -14.61 -7.51 13.88
CA LYS A 175 -15.62 -7.42 14.95
C LYS A 175 -16.97 -8.03 14.54
N LYS A 176 -17.45 -8.96 15.35
CA LYS A 176 -18.75 -9.64 15.15
C LYS A 176 -19.95 -8.70 15.23
N ASP A 177 -19.85 -7.63 16.01
CA ASP A 177 -20.91 -6.64 16.16
C ASP A 177 -21.24 -5.89 14.86
N PHE A 178 -20.30 -5.89 13.91
CA PHE A 178 -20.44 -5.24 12.62
C PHE A 178 -20.90 -6.16 11.48
N ILE A 179 -21.32 -7.40 11.76
CA ILE A 179 -21.64 -8.39 10.72
C ILE A 179 -22.75 -7.92 9.76
N ASN A 180 -23.76 -7.24 10.27
CA ASN A 180 -24.85 -6.72 9.44
C ASN A 180 -24.40 -5.50 8.60
N ILE A 181 -23.57 -4.64 9.18
CA ILE A 181 -23.00 -3.51 8.47
C ILE A 181 -22.03 -4.00 7.39
N LYS A 182 -21.22 -5.01 7.70
CA LYS A 182 -20.33 -5.67 6.76
C LYS A 182 -21.06 -6.15 5.51
N ALA A 183 -22.19 -6.87 5.67
CA ALA A 183 -22.98 -7.33 4.54
C ALA A 183 -23.46 -6.16 3.67
N ASN A 184 -24.08 -5.14 4.29
CA ASN A 184 -24.60 -3.99 3.57
C ASN A 184 -23.49 -3.18 2.85
N VAL A 185 -22.33 -3.05 3.47
CA VAL A 185 -21.15 -2.37 2.91
C VAL A 185 -20.62 -3.12 1.68
N LEU A 186 -20.62 -4.45 1.72
CA LEU A 186 -20.25 -5.29 0.57
C LEU A 186 -21.24 -5.14 -0.57
N ASP A 187 -22.52 -5.22 -0.28
CA ASP A 187 -23.58 -5.09 -1.29
C ASP A 187 -23.52 -3.73 -2.00
N GLU A 188 -23.37 -2.62 -1.25
CA GLU A 188 -23.23 -1.29 -1.84
C GLU A 188 -21.92 -1.13 -2.65
N TYR A 189 -20.84 -1.75 -2.21
CA TYR A 189 -19.59 -1.74 -2.96
C TYR A 189 -19.76 -2.47 -4.29
N GLU A 190 -20.36 -3.66 -4.31
CA GLU A 190 -20.63 -4.42 -5.53
C GLU A 190 -21.55 -3.63 -6.50
N GLU A 191 -22.54 -2.92 -5.99
CA GLU A 191 -23.39 -2.04 -6.79
C GLU A 191 -22.55 -0.95 -7.49
N ILE A 192 -21.67 -0.25 -6.77
CA ILE A 192 -20.82 0.81 -7.33
C ILE A 192 -19.87 0.26 -8.41
N ILE A 193 -19.23 -0.89 -8.16
CA ILE A 193 -18.33 -1.50 -9.12
C ILE A 193 -19.08 -1.97 -10.37
N SER A 194 -20.30 -2.52 -10.21
CA SER A 194 -21.12 -2.94 -11.34
C SER A 194 -21.53 -1.77 -12.24
N MET A 195 -21.88 -0.63 -11.63
CA MET A 195 -22.24 0.60 -12.36
C MET A 195 -21.02 1.18 -13.13
N SER A 196 -19.85 1.22 -12.51
CA SER A 196 -18.63 1.72 -13.16
C SER A 196 -18.21 0.85 -14.36
N ASN A 197 -18.37 -0.47 -14.28
CA ASN A 197 -18.08 -1.38 -15.37
C ASN A 197 -19.05 -1.23 -16.58
N ILE A 198 -20.29 -0.79 -16.34
CA ILE A 198 -21.27 -0.50 -17.40
C ILE A 198 -20.88 0.76 -18.16
N ASP A 199 -20.44 1.80 -17.46
CA ASP A 199 -20.03 3.05 -18.06
C ASP A 199 -18.77 2.91 -18.93
N ASP A 200 -17.80 2.10 -18.53
CA ASP A 200 -16.61 1.81 -19.31
C ASP A 200 -16.91 1.00 -20.60
N LYS A 201 -17.82 0.04 -20.51
CA LYS A 201 -18.27 -0.71 -21.70
C LYS A 201 -19.05 0.17 -22.68
N SER A 202 -19.80 1.15 -22.19
CA SER A 202 -20.54 2.11 -23.03
C SER A 202 -19.60 3.10 -23.74
N LYS A 203 -18.56 3.56 -23.06
CA LYS A 203 -17.52 4.44 -23.66
C LYS A 203 -16.69 3.72 -24.73
N THR A 204 -16.31 2.45 -24.47
CA THR A 204 -15.54 1.64 -25.42
C THR A 204 -16.33 1.31 -26.69
N LYS A 205 -17.67 1.13 -26.60
CA LYS A 205 -18.54 0.98 -27.78
C LYS A 205 -18.61 2.26 -28.60
N LYS A 206 -18.83 3.42 -27.96
CA LYS A 206 -18.87 4.71 -28.66
C LYS A 206 -17.58 5.03 -29.41
N VAL A 207 -16.41 4.73 -28.83
CA VAL A 207 -15.10 4.94 -29.48
C VAL A 207 -14.89 4.00 -30.68
N LYS A 208 -15.39 2.76 -30.62
CA LYS A 208 -15.33 1.81 -31.74
C LYS A 208 -16.28 2.21 -32.89
N ASP A 209 -17.43 2.78 -32.58
CA ASP A 209 -18.39 3.23 -33.59
C ASP A 209 -17.93 4.53 -34.27
N ILE A 210 -17.20 5.41 -33.59
CA ILE A 210 -16.57 6.61 -34.18
C ILE A 210 -15.45 6.21 -35.12
N LYS A 211 -14.52 5.32 -34.70
CA LYS A 211 -13.43 4.84 -35.58
C LYS A 211 -13.94 4.13 -36.82
N LYS A 212 -15.04 3.38 -36.74
CA LYS A 212 -15.65 2.75 -37.95
C LYS A 212 -16.28 3.75 -38.90
N LYS A 213 -16.73 4.92 -38.43
CA LYS A 213 -17.24 5.98 -39.32
C LYS A 213 -16.13 6.70 -40.05
N ASP A 214 -15.01 6.98 -39.37
CA ASP A 214 -13.85 7.64 -40.01
C ASP A 214 -13.19 6.77 -41.06
N ASP A 215 -13.09 5.44 -40.84
CA ASP A 215 -12.55 4.48 -41.82
C ASP A 215 -13.44 4.31 -43.11
N VAL A 216 -14.74 4.63 -43.00
CA VAL A 216 -15.68 4.56 -44.15
C VAL A 216 -15.64 5.84 -44.98
N GLU A 217 -15.40 7.01 -44.37
CA GLU A 217 -15.30 8.28 -45.10
C GLU A 217 -13.95 8.43 -45.87
N GLU A 218 -12.86 7.81 -45.39
CA GLU A 218 -11.59 7.78 -46.11
C GLU A 218 -11.58 6.81 -47.31
N GLY A 219 -12.40 5.75 -47.28
CA GLY A 219 -12.49 4.78 -48.39
C GLY A 219 -13.20 5.27 -49.64
N ASP A 220 -14.09 6.25 -49.53
CA ASP A 220 -14.86 6.78 -50.66
C ASP A 220 -14.19 7.92 -51.44
N LYS A 221 -13.09 8.50 -50.88
CA LYS A 221 -12.33 9.57 -51.55
C LYS A 221 -11.23 9.12 -52.53
N VAL A 222 -10.99 7.82 -52.66
CA VAL A 222 -9.89 7.26 -53.51
C VAL A 222 -10.42 6.67 -54.82
N LYS A 223 -11.70 6.85 -55.18
CA LYS A 223 -12.27 6.30 -56.41
C LYS A 223 -12.69 7.31 -57.48
N GLU A 224 -12.33 8.59 -57.32
CA GLU A 224 -12.54 9.62 -58.36
C GLU A 224 -11.23 10.35 -58.66
N GLU A 225 -10.30 9.65 -59.36
CA GLU A 225 -9.26 10.23 -60.21
C GLU A 225 -8.89 9.23 -61.31
#